data_8f223bac28e21508c22778f093246ef8
#
_entry.id   8f223bac28e21508c22778f093246ef8
#
_cell.length_a   1.000
_cell.length_b   1.000
_cell.length_c   1.000
_cell.angle_alpha   90.00
_cell.angle_beta   90.00
_cell.angle_gamma   90.00
#
_symmetry.space_group_name_H-M   'P 1'
#
loop_
_entity.id
_entity.type
_entity.pdbx_description
1 polymer ?
#
loop_
_entity_poly.entity_id
_entity_poly.type
_entity_poly.pdbx_seq_one_letter_code
_entity_poly.pdbx_strand_id
1 'polypeptide(L)'
;ELPPHFNRINYPIIPADNPMTIEGITLGKKLFFEKLLSKNNSISCGSCHAPAYAFNDKGMVSSLGVNGTQSIRNAMPLFNLAWTSVTSRRFNWHGSAGTLEEQALGPVRDPLEMQESWINVVSKLQSTSEYPQLFQKAFCTSEIDSNLVVKAIAQFERTLISGDSKYDRYFLETEEGI
;
A
#
# COMPACT_ATOMS: atom_id res chain seq x y z
N GLU A 1 4.40 17.45 -1.07
CA GLU A 1 5.74 17.95 -0.66
C GLU A 1 6.23 17.12 0.53
N LEU A 2 7.54 16.91 0.62
CA LEU A 2 8.14 16.20 1.75
C LEU A 2 8.31 17.16 2.94
N PRO A 3 8.15 16.68 4.19
CA PRO A 3 8.50 17.48 5.36
C PRO A 3 9.96 17.97 5.27
N PRO A 4 10.29 19.21 5.67
CA PRO A 4 11.60 19.81 5.45
C PRO A 4 12.79 19.01 6.00
N HIS A 5 12.59 18.26 7.09
CA HIS A 5 13.64 17.44 7.70
C HIS A 5 13.90 16.12 6.96
N PHE A 6 12.98 15.65 6.13
CA PHE A 6 13.21 14.48 5.27
C PHE A 6 14.27 14.75 4.19
N ASN A 7 14.46 16.01 3.80
CA ASN A 7 15.54 16.40 2.88
C ASN A 7 16.95 16.20 3.46
N ARG A 8 17.08 16.00 4.77
CA ARG A 8 18.35 15.70 5.47
C ARG A 8 18.62 14.20 5.59
N ILE A 9 17.59 13.39 5.37
CA ILE A 9 17.64 11.93 5.36
C ILE A 9 17.52 11.55 3.89
N ASN A 10 18.15 10.54 3.40
CA ASN A 10 18.13 10.09 2.01
C ASN A 10 16.79 10.31 1.28
N TYR A 11 16.84 10.58 -0.02
CA TYR A 11 15.65 10.67 -0.86
C TYR A 11 14.83 9.38 -0.82
N PRO A 12 13.49 9.45 -1.02
CA PRO A 12 12.65 8.25 -1.13
C PRO A 12 13.10 7.38 -2.30
N ILE A 13 13.04 6.08 -2.13
CA ILE A 13 13.42 5.11 -3.15
C ILE A 13 12.24 4.92 -4.11
N ILE A 14 12.39 5.45 -5.31
CA ILE A 14 11.41 5.30 -6.39
C ILE A 14 12.00 4.36 -7.45
N PRO A 15 11.41 3.19 -7.70
CA PRO A 15 11.87 2.28 -8.74
C PRO A 15 11.78 2.94 -10.12
N ALA A 16 12.79 2.75 -10.97
CA ALA A 16 12.81 3.32 -12.31
C ALA A 16 11.68 2.78 -13.21
N ASP A 17 11.25 1.55 -12.96
CA ASP A 17 10.16 0.88 -13.68
C ASP A 17 8.76 1.15 -13.08
N ASN A 18 8.69 1.94 -12.00
CA ASN A 18 7.44 2.38 -11.37
C ASN A 18 7.56 3.83 -10.86
N PRO A 19 7.72 4.81 -11.76
CA PRO A 19 7.81 6.22 -11.39
C PRO A 19 6.49 6.71 -10.78
N MET A 20 6.58 7.69 -9.86
CA MET A 20 5.41 8.27 -9.19
C MET A 20 4.67 9.20 -10.16
N THR A 21 3.38 8.94 -10.39
CA THR A 21 2.49 9.80 -11.20
C THR A 21 1.21 10.11 -10.42
N ILE A 22 0.57 11.23 -10.72
CA ILE A 22 -0.70 11.61 -10.06
C ILE A 22 -1.78 10.57 -10.38
N GLU A 23 -1.83 10.12 -11.62
CA GLU A 23 -2.79 9.12 -12.10
C GLU A 23 -2.54 7.75 -11.44
N GLY A 24 -1.28 7.32 -11.34
CA GLY A 24 -0.89 6.08 -10.69
C GLY A 24 -1.19 6.09 -9.19
N ILE A 25 -0.89 7.18 -8.49
CA ILE A 25 -1.22 7.38 -7.08
C ILE A 25 -2.74 7.36 -6.85
N THR A 26 -3.50 8.04 -7.71
CA THR A 26 -4.97 8.10 -7.63
C THR A 26 -5.59 6.73 -7.84
N LEU A 27 -5.14 6.00 -8.86
CA LEU A 27 -5.53 4.62 -9.12
C LEU A 27 -5.15 3.71 -7.95
N GLY A 28 -3.92 3.84 -7.45
CA GLY A 28 -3.42 3.05 -6.32
C GLY A 28 -4.24 3.26 -5.05
N LYS A 29 -4.59 4.51 -4.73
CA LYS A 29 -5.49 4.82 -3.62
C LYS A 29 -6.85 4.14 -3.79
N LYS A 30 -7.43 4.18 -4.99
CA LYS A 30 -8.71 3.52 -5.28
C LYS A 30 -8.61 2.01 -5.10
N LEU A 31 -7.55 1.38 -5.66
CA LEU A 31 -7.30 -0.05 -5.54
C LEU A 31 -7.03 -0.48 -4.08
N PHE A 32 -6.35 0.33 -3.29
CA PHE A 32 -6.09 0.06 -1.87
C PHE A 32 -7.37 -0.08 -1.05
N PHE A 33 -8.42 0.64 -1.41
CA PHE A 33 -9.75 0.54 -0.78
C PHE A 33 -10.74 -0.32 -1.57
N GLU A 34 -10.31 -0.95 -2.68
CA GLU A 34 -11.17 -1.75 -3.53
C GLU A 34 -11.40 -3.16 -2.98
N LYS A 35 -12.64 -3.51 -2.77
CA LYS A 35 -13.03 -4.82 -2.24
C LYS A 35 -13.06 -5.93 -3.30
N LEU A 36 -13.09 -5.60 -4.58
CA LEU A 36 -13.00 -6.59 -5.67
C LEU A 36 -11.71 -7.42 -5.61
N LEU A 37 -10.69 -6.94 -4.88
CA LEU A 37 -9.44 -7.65 -4.68
C LEU A 37 -9.58 -8.86 -3.75
N SER A 38 -10.68 -9.00 -3.03
CA SER A 38 -10.95 -10.15 -2.15
C SER A 38 -11.97 -11.11 -2.75
N LYS A 39 -11.94 -12.37 -2.30
CA LYS A 39 -12.72 -13.48 -2.84
C LYS A 39 -14.22 -13.23 -2.89
N ASN A 40 -14.78 -12.71 -1.82
CA ASN A 40 -16.19 -12.40 -1.68
C ASN A 40 -16.51 -10.90 -1.74
N ASN A 41 -15.57 -10.07 -2.17
CA ASN A 41 -15.68 -8.62 -2.25
C ASN A 41 -16.03 -7.95 -0.90
N SER A 42 -15.59 -8.51 0.24
CA SER A 42 -15.92 -7.99 1.57
C SER A 42 -14.85 -7.10 2.17
N ILE A 43 -13.57 -7.36 1.87
CA ILE A 43 -12.42 -6.65 2.45
C ILE A 43 -11.51 -6.07 1.37
N SER A 44 -10.72 -5.08 1.78
CA SER A 44 -9.67 -4.42 0.97
C SER A 44 -8.41 -4.26 1.82
N CYS A 45 -7.31 -3.75 1.27
CA CYS A 45 -6.12 -3.39 2.05
C CYS A 45 -6.48 -2.44 3.21
N GLY A 46 -7.32 -1.44 2.93
CA GLY A 46 -7.81 -0.49 3.94
C GLY A 46 -8.66 -1.09 5.05
N SER A 47 -9.09 -2.36 4.95
CA SER A 47 -9.81 -3.05 6.02
C SER A 47 -8.90 -3.39 7.20
N CYS A 48 -7.63 -3.77 6.91
CA CYS A 48 -6.60 -4.07 7.90
C CYS A 48 -5.65 -2.88 8.11
N HIS A 49 -5.47 -2.04 7.10
CA HIS A 49 -4.62 -0.86 7.15
C HIS A 49 -5.48 0.42 7.16
N ALA A 50 -6.16 0.67 8.30
CA ALA A 50 -7.12 1.77 8.39
C ALA A 50 -6.43 3.13 8.62
N PRO A 51 -6.78 4.18 7.84
CA PRO A 51 -6.16 5.51 7.96
C PRO A 51 -6.28 6.11 9.38
N ALA A 52 -7.41 5.90 10.05
CA ALA A 52 -7.65 6.38 11.42
C ALA A 52 -6.69 5.79 12.46
N TYR A 53 -5.97 4.73 12.13
CA TYR A 53 -5.01 4.04 12.99
C TYR A 53 -3.59 4.04 12.39
N ALA A 54 -3.23 5.11 11.70
CA ALA A 54 -1.95 5.25 11.00
C ALA A 54 -1.68 4.11 10.00
N PHE A 55 -2.70 3.71 9.26
CA PHE A 55 -2.67 2.57 8.34
C PHE A 55 -2.23 1.25 9.00
N ASN A 56 -2.63 1.08 10.24
CA ASN A 56 -2.44 -0.13 11.04
C ASN A 56 -3.80 -0.76 11.37
N ASP A 57 -3.79 -1.93 11.99
CA ASP A 57 -4.96 -2.74 12.34
C ASP A 57 -5.46 -2.47 13.78
N LYS A 58 -6.11 -1.36 14.04
CA LYS A 58 -6.90 -1.02 15.25
C LYS A 58 -6.41 -1.62 16.60
N GLY A 59 -5.12 -1.99 16.74
CA GLY A 59 -4.60 -2.69 17.92
C GLY A 59 -5.01 -4.16 18.04
N MET A 60 -5.45 -4.78 16.95
CA MET A 60 -5.74 -6.22 16.90
C MET A 60 -4.45 -7.03 17.03
N VAL A 61 -4.54 -8.15 17.73
CA VAL A 61 -3.43 -9.12 17.86
C VAL A 61 -3.18 -9.85 16.53
N SER A 62 -4.24 -10.09 15.76
CA SER A 62 -4.20 -10.62 14.40
C SER A 62 -5.30 -10.00 13.54
N SER A 63 -5.01 -9.75 12.29
CA SER A 63 -5.97 -9.22 11.31
C SER A 63 -7.05 -10.24 10.97
N LEU A 64 -8.22 -9.75 10.56
CA LEU A 64 -9.33 -10.59 10.11
C LEU A 64 -9.40 -10.57 8.57
N GLY A 65 -9.22 -11.72 7.96
CA GLY A 65 -9.40 -11.93 6.53
C GLY A 65 -10.86 -12.17 6.14
N VAL A 66 -11.04 -12.67 4.92
CA VAL A 66 -12.35 -13.04 4.38
C VAL A 66 -13.04 -14.04 5.32
N ASN A 67 -14.35 -13.83 5.53
CA ASN A 67 -15.19 -14.64 6.44
C ASN A 67 -14.72 -14.64 7.91
N GLY A 68 -13.95 -13.65 8.35
CA GLY A 68 -13.45 -13.58 9.72
C GLY A 68 -12.32 -14.55 10.03
N THR A 69 -11.66 -15.09 9.02
CA THR A 69 -10.46 -15.93 9.19
C THR A 69 -9.37 -15.10 9.88
N GLN A 70 -8.77 -15.64 10.94
CA GLN A 70 -7.69 -14.96 11.63
C GLN A 70 -6.35 -15.15 10.89
N SER A 71 -5.69 -14.06 10.57
CA SER A 71 -4.30 -14.07 10.11
C SER A 71 -3.37 -14.46 11.28
N ILE A 72 -2.16 -14.88 10.96
CA ILE A 72 -1.16 -15.26 11.97
C ILE A 72 -0.53 -14.07 12.70
N ARG A 73 -0.74 -12.85 12.19
CA ARG A 73 -0.18 -11.59 12.73
C ARG A 73 -1.13 -10.42 12.50
N ASN A 74 -0.89 -9.32 13.21
CA ASN A 74 -1.51 -8.03 12.92
C ASN A 74 -0.90 -7.36 11.69
N ALA A 75 -1.65 -6.47 11.08
CA ALA A 75 -1.17 -5.64 9.99
C ALA A 75 -0.07 -4.66 10.46
N MET A 76 0.95 -4.50 9.64
CA MET A 76 2.04 -3.53 9.87
C MET A 76 1.58 -2.12 9.52
N PRO A 77 2.09 -1.07 10.17
CA PRO A 77 1.85 0.30 9.74
C PRO A 77 2.48 0.56 8.35
N LEU A 78 1.81 1.34 7.52
CA LEU A 78 2.24 1.61 6.13
C LEU A 78 2.83 3.02 5.93
N PHE A 79 3.23 3.73 6.97
CA PHE A 79 3.86 5.05 6.79
C PHE A 79 5.37 4.96 6.60
N ASN A 80 5.93 5.91 5.84
CA ASN A 80 7.36 6.08 5.57
C ASN A 80 8.04 4.89 4.85
N LEU A 81 7.27 4.05 4.16
CA LEU A 81 7.80 2.89 3.44
C LEU A 81 8.66 3.27 2.23
N ALA A 82 8.50 4.49 1.70
CA ALA A 82 9.31 5.00 0.59
C ALA A 82 10.82 5.08 0.90
N TRP A 83 11.20 5.05 2.19
CA TRP A 83 12.60 5.04 2.64
C TRP A 83 13.11 3.66 3.04
N THR A 84 12.33 2.61 2.86
CA THR A 84 12.77 1.26 3.15
C THR A 84 13.74 0.79 2.07
N SER A 85 15.01 0.62 2.46
CA SER A 85 16.09 0.26 1.55
C SER A 85 15.99 -1.19 1.08
N VAL A 86 16.14 -1.41 -0.21
CA VAL A 86 16.24 -2.74 -0.82
C VAL A 86 17.45 -3.56 -0.35
N THR A 87 18.47 -2.93 0.21
CA THR A 87 19.72 -3.63 0.58
C THR A 87 19.74 -4.19 1.98
N SER A 88 18.98 -3.59 2.92
CA SER A 88 19.06 -3.94 4.35
C SER A 88 17.71 -4.09 5.04
N ARG A 89 16.63 -3.61 4.44
CA ARG A 89 15.28 -3.71 5.00
C ARG A 89 14.36 -4.30 3.95
N ARG A 90 13.55 -5.24 4.40
CA ARG A 90 12.55 -5.92 3.60
C ARG A 90 11.18 -5.69 4.18
N PHE A 91 10.16 -5.89 3.37
CA PHE A 91 8.78 -5.78 3.76
C PHE A 91 8.28 -7.09 4.37
N ASN A 92 7.16 -7.01 5.08
CA ASN A 92 6.60 -8.02 5.98
C ASN A 92 7.42 -8.23 7.27
N TRP A 93 6.77 -8.73 8.32
CA TRP A 93 7.38 -8.97 9.65
C TRP A 93 8.67 -9.81 9.61
N HIS A 94 8.80 -10.67 8.62
CA HIS A 94 9.95 -11.59 8.46
C HIS A 94 10.79 -11.29 7.22
N GLY A 95 10.54 -10.15 6.56
CA GLY A 95 11.37 -9.71 5.46
C GLY A 95 11.27 -10.55 4.18
N SER A 96 10.10 -11.11 3.88
CA SER A 96 9.92 -11.99 2.71
C SER A 96 9.82 -11.25 1.38
N ALA A 97 9.51 -9.95 1.36
CA ALA A 97 9.39 -9.17 0.14
C ALA A 97 10.48 -8.12 0.03
N GLY A 98 11.09 -7.97 -1.14
CA GLY A 98 12.16 -7.02 -1.42
C GLY A 98 11.66 -5.65 -1.85
N THR A 99 10.44 -5.55 -2.39
CA THR A 99 9.81 -4.32 -2.86
C THR A 99 8.37 -4.23 -2.35
N LEU A 100 7.77 -3.02 -2.41
CA LEU A 100 6.35 -2.84 -2.09
C LEU A 100 5.46 -3.57 -3.11
N GLU A 101 5.85 -3.56 -4.38
CA GLU A 101 5.15 -4.27 -5.45
C GLU A 101 5.10 -5.78 -5.17
N GLU A 102 6.21 -6.36 -4.76
CA GLU A 102 6.29 -7.78 -4.39
C GLU A 102 5.47 -8.07 -3.14
N GLN A 103 5.52 -7.18 -2.14
CA GLN A 103 4.73 -7.30 -0.92
C GLN A 103 3.23 -7.33 -1.22
N ALA A 104 2.73 -6.40 -2.05
CA ALA A 104 1.31 -6.28 -2.38
C ALA A 104 0.72 -7.51 -3.11
N LEU A 105 1.55 -8.36 -3.70
CA LEU A 105 1.10 -9.63 -4.30
C LEU A 105 0.64 -10.66 -3.26
N GLY A 106 1.20 -10.62 -2.06
CA GLY A 106 0.99 -11.63 -1.02
C GLY A 106 -0.44 -11.69 -0.47
N PRO A 107 -0.95 -10.61 0.15
CA PRO A 107 -2.24 -10.57 0.84
C PRO A 107 -3.43 -11.04 0.01
N VAL A 108 -3.42 -10.76 -1.29
CA VAL A 108 -4.48 -11.18 -2.21
C VAL A 108 -4.57 -12.71 -2.27
N ARG A 109 -3.44 -13.41 -2.32
CA ARG A 109 -3.37 -14.87 -2.44
C ARG A 109 -3.43 -15.60 -1.11
N ASP A 110 -3.19 -14.91 0.00
CA ASP A 110 -3.13 -15.55 1.31
C ASP A 110 -4.50 -16.11 1.71
N PRO A 111 -4.60 -17.42 2.02
CA PRO A 111 -5.85 -18.06 2.43
C PRO A 111 -6.39 -17.56 3.78
N LEU A 112 -5.56 -16.90 4.58
CA LEU A 112 -5.97 -16.30 5.86
C LEU A 112 -6.31 -14.80 5.73
N GLU A 113 -6.12 -14.19 4.52
CA GLU A 113 -6.37 -12.79 4.28
C GLU A 113 -7.44 -12.60 3.19
N MET A 114 -7.08 -12.26 1.95
CA MET A 114 -8.05 -11.92 0.90
C MET A 114 -8.57 -13.13 0.11
N GLN A 115 -7.89 -14.27 0.15
CA GLN A 115 -8.30 -15.58 -0.42
C GLN A 115 -8.64 -15.55 -1.92
N GLU A 116 -8.01 -14.69 -2.71
CA GLU A 116 -8.34 -14.53 -4.13
C GLU A 116 -7.14 -14.86 -5.02
N SER A 117 -7.38 -15.18 -6.27
CA SER A 117 -6.34 -15.34 -7.29
C SER A 117 -6.16 -14.07 -8.09
N TRP A 118 -4.93 -13.79 -8.51
CA TRP A 118 -4.68 -12.63 -9.36
C TRP A 118 -5.40 -12.72 -10.72
N ILE A 119 -5.62 -13.93 -11.24
CA ILE A 119 -6.40 -14.14 -12.47
C ILE A 119 -7.82 -13.62 -12.28
N ASN A 120 -8.45 -13.96 -11.16
CA ASN A 120 -9.82 -13.52 -10.86
C ASN A 120 -9.87 -12.01 -10.56
N VAL A 121 -8.90 -11.47 -9.80
CA VAL A 121 -8.82 -10.03 -9.54
C VAL A 121 -8.76 -9.26 -10.85
N VAL A 122 -7.85 -9.64 -11.74
CA VAL A 122 -7.68 -8.99 -13.04
C VAL A 122 -9.00 -9.08 -13.85
N SER A 123 -9.63 -10.26 -13.90
CA SER A 123 -10.91 -10.45 -14.58
C SER A 123 -12.01 -9.56 -13.99
N LYS A 124 -12.12 -9.48 -12.65
CA LYS A 124 -13.10 -8.61 -11.98
C LYS A 124 -12.87 -7.13 -12.34
N LEU A 125 -11.64 -6.64 -12.23
CA LEU A 125 -11.33 -5.25 -12.56
C LEU A 125 -11.55 -4.95 -14.05
N GLN A 126 -11.11 -5.84 -14.94
CA GLN A 126 -11.26 -5.69 -16.38
C GLN A 126 -12.73 -5.66 -16.83
N SER A 127 -13.62 -6.35 -16.11
CA SER A 127 -15.04 -6.39 -16.42
C SER A 127 -15.82 -5.12 -16.05
N THR A 128 -15.20 -4.21 -15.30
CA THR A 128 -15.83 -2.91 -14.98
C THR A 128 -15.65 -1.91 -16.11
N SER A 129 -16.53 -0.93 -16.20
CA SER A 129 -16.37 0.18 -17.16
C SER A 129 -15.32 1.20 -16.72
N GLU A 130 -15.00 1.25 -15.45
CA GLU A 130 -14.17 2.31 -14.85
C GLU A 130 -12.67 1.96 -14.83
N TYR A 131 -12.30 0.76 -14.36
CA TYR A 131 -10.89 0.42 -14.18
C TYR A 131 -10.06 0.45 -15.46
N PRO A 132 -10.51 -0.09 -16.62
CA PRO A 132 -9.74 0.02 -17.86
C PRO A 132 -9.38 1.46 -18.24
N GLN A 133 -10.30 2.41 -17.99
CA GLN A 133 -10.05 3.83 -18.26
C GLN A 133 -9.03 4.45 -17.28
N LEU A 134 -9.06 4.02 -16.00
CA LEU A 134 -8.09 4.48 -15.00
C LEU A 134 -6.69 3.93 -15.28
N PHE A 135 -6.59 2.66 -15.70
CA PHE A 135 -5.32 2.07 -16.12
C PHE A 135 -4.78 2.73 -17.39
N GLN A 136 -5.65 3.06 -18.36
CA GLN A 136 -5.26 3.82 -19.55
C GLN A 136 -4.64 5.18 -19.19
N LYS A 137 -5.16 5.86 -18.17
CA LYS A 137 -4.60 7.15 -17.73
C LYS A 137 -3.27 6.97 -16.97
N ALA A 138 -3.17 5.94 -16.13
CA ALA A 138 -2.01 5.75 -15.26
C ALA A 138 -0.82 5.07 -15.96
N PHE A 139 -1.09 4.15 -16.90
CA PHE A 139 -0.08 3.27 -17.50
C PHE A 139 -0.15 3.20 -19.03
N CYS A 140 -0.96 4.05 -19.68
CA CYS A 140 -1.12 4.08 -21.14
C CYS A 140 -1.65 2.76 -21.75
N THR A 141 -2.32 1.93 -20.95
CA THR A 141 -2.98 0.69 -21.40
C THR A 141 -4.30 0.47 -20.67
N SER A 142 -5.30 -0.01 -21.39
CA SER A 142 -6.57 -0.46 -20.81
C SER A 142 -6.56 -1.95 -20.44
N GLU A 143 -5.53 -2.68 -20.83
CA GLU A 143 -5.32 -4.06 -20.41
C GLU A 143 -4.74 -4.09 -19.00
N ILE A 144 -5.44 -4.78 -18.11
CA ILE A 144 -5.07 -4.86 -16.69
C ILE A 144 -4.29 -6.15 -16.46
N ASP A 145 -3.18 -6.05 -15.75
CA ASP A 145 -2.46 -7.20 -15.21
C ASP A 145 -2.12 -6.99 -13.72
N SER A 146 -1.73 -8.05 -13.06
CA SER A 146 -1.40 -8.01 -11.63
C SER A 146 -0.23 -7.09 -11.30
N ASN A 147 0.75 -6.96 -12.20
CA ASN A 147 1.93 -6.11 -11.98
C ASN A 147 1.52 -4.63 -12.01
N LEU A 148 0.64 -4.23 -12.92
CA LEU A 148 0.12 -2.86 -12.98
C LEU A 148 -0.73 -2.55 -11.75
N VAL A 149 -1.52 -3.51 -11.25
CA VAL A 149 -2.32 -3.34 -10.03
C VAL A 149 -1.41 -3.07 -8.83
N VAL A 150 -0.40 -3.91 -8.59
CA VAL A 150 0.51 -3.72 -7.45
C VAL A 150 1.42 -2.50 -7.62
N LYS A 151 1.81 -2.14 -8.83
CA LYS A 151 2.54 -0.90 -9.12
C LYS A 151 1.73 0.33 -8.70
N ALA A 152 0.45 0.39 -9.04
CA ALA A 152 -0.41 1.49 -8.61
C ALA A 152 -0.56 1.53 -7.08
N ILE A 153 -0.82 0.39 -6.43
CA ILE A 153 -0.93 0.31 -4.96
C ILE A 153 0.37 0.81 -4.31
N ALA A 154 1.53 0.35 -4.77
CA ALA A 154 2.83 0.76 -4.25
C ALA A 154 3.11 2.27 -4.44
N GLN A 155 2.66 2.88 -5.55
CA GLN A 155 2.72 4.34 -5.71
C GLN A 155 1.92 5.06 -4.62
N PHE A 156 0.71 4.60 -4.33
CA PHE A 156 -0.09 5.18 -3.24
C PHE A 156 0.59 4.98 -1.88
N GLU A 157 1.05 3.78 -1.55
CA GLU A 157 1.70 3.49 -0.27
C GLU A 157 2.95 4.36 -0.04
N ARG A 158 3.73 4.67 -1.09
CA ARG A 158 4.86 5.60 -1.02
C ARG A 158 4.46 7.03 -0.68
N THR A 159 3.19 7.41 -0.83
CA THR A 159 2.70 8.73 -0.42
C THR A 159 2.32 8.81 1.05
N LEU A 160 2.27 7.68 1.76
CA LEU A 160 1.91 7.63 3.17
C LEU A 160 3.11 8.07 4.03
N ILE A 161 3.22 9.37 4.25
CA ILE A 161 4.35 10.00 4.93
C ILE A 161 3.88 10.54 6.28
N SER A 162 4.60 10.17 7.33
CA SER A 162 4.45 10.71 8.69
C SER A 162 5.74 11.43 9.07
N GLY A 163 5.69 12.73 9.28
CA GLY A 163 6.86 13.58 9.55
C GLY A 163 6.49 14.88 10.25
N ASP A 164 5.37 14.89 10.98
CA ASP A 164 4.90 16.05 11.75
C ASP A 164 4.37 15.59 13.12
N SER A 165 5.04 14.61 13.74
CA SER A 165 4.73 14.17 15.11
C SER A 165 5.23 15.21 16.14
N LYS A 166 4.75 15.10 17.38
CA LYS A 166 5.30 15.91 18.48
C LYS A 166 6.81 15.73 18.62
N TYR A 167 7.33 14.51 18.39
CA TYR A 167 8.76 14.24 18.42
C TYR A 167 9.50 14.96 17.28
N ASP A 168 8.96 14.93 16.06
CA ASP A 168 9.55 15.64 14.92
C ASP A 168 9.62 17.15 15.20
N ARG A 169 8.56 17.73 15.74
CA ARG A 169 8.49 19.15 16.10
C ARG A 169 9.49 19.50 17.21
N TYR A 170 9.59 18.68 18.25
CA TYR A 170 10.58 18.83 19.30
C TYR A 170 12.00 18.78 18.73
N PHE A 171 12.29 17.79 17.89
CA PHE A 171 13.62 17.62 17.28
C PHE A 171 13.98 18.77 16.33
N LEU A 172 12.99 19.42 15.71
CA LEU A 172 13.16 20.57 14.83
C LEU A 172 13.18 21.91 15.60
N GLU A 173 13.10 21.87 16.92
CA GLU A 173 13.04 23.07 17.79
C GLU A 173 11.90 24.02 17.41
N THR A 174 10.74 23.49 17.03
CA THR A 174 9.54 24.29 16.76
C THR A 174 8.81 24.62 18.06
N GLU A 175 8.15 25.78 18.13
CA GLU A 175 7.43 26.24 19.33
C GLU A 175 6.39 25.24 19.87
N GLU A 176 5.82 24.40 19.00
CA GLU A 176 4.84 23.36 19.34
C GLU A 176 5.47 22.05 19.84
N GLY A 177 6.79 21.94 19.79
CA GLY A 177 7.55 20.75 20.20
C GLY A 177 8.25 20.88 21.55
N ILE A 178 8.26 22.08 22.13
CA ILE A 178 8.93 22.40 23.41
C ILE A 178 7.92 22.35 24.57
#